data_977912dc0c72bf0567d57b83afaa0f47
#
_entry.id   977912dc0c72bf0567d57b83afaa0f47
#
_cell.length_a   1.000
_cell.length_b   1.000
_cell.length_c   1.000
_cell.angle_alpha   90.00
_cell.angle_beta   90.00
_cell.angle_gamma   90.00
#
_symmetry.space_group_name_H-M   'P 1'
#
loop_
_entity.id
_entity.type
_entity.pdbx_description
1 polymer ?
#
loop_
_entity_poly.entity_id
_entity_poly.type
_entity_poly.pdbx_seq_one_letter_code
_entity_poly.pdbx_strand_id
1 'polypeptide(L)'
;GNYSYYLEKRAQRIATRNATIDKARNLLRTEQEWMRRMPQARSHKAQYRIDNFYKLQETASQKTDEKKLELDIKGQRLGKKILELEHISKSYEDQCLIDDFSYKFVRGEKIGIVGKNGVGKSTFLNIITRNLEPDRGKIDIGETVVYGYYKQSGIEFSETDRVIDIVKNIAERIDLGNDRIMSASQFLEYFMFTDKQQYSLVSKLSGGERRRLYLLTVLMSNPNFLILDEPTNDLDIITLNVLEDYLQSFKGCLLI
;
A
#
# COMPACT_ATOMS: atom_id res chain seq x y z
N GLY A 1 -5.57 9.93 19.66
CA GLY A 1 -5.37 11.06 18.74
C GLY A 1 -6.04 10.76 17.43
N ASN A 2 -6.62 11.76 16.80
CA ASN A 2 -7.32 11.60 15.52
C ASN A 2 -6.29 11.35 14.40
N TYR A 3 -6.59 10.45 13.49
CA TYR A 3 -5.78 10.10 12.32
C TYR A 3 -5.39 11.34 11.49
N SER A 4 -6.32 12.26 11.26
CA SER A 4 -6.06 13.53 10.57
C SER A 4 -4.96 14.36 11.24
N TYR A 5 -4.93 14.42 12.57
CA TYR A 5 -3.87 15.11 13.33
C TYR A 5 -2.50 14.44 13.15
N TYR A 6 -2.47 13.11 13.11
CA TYR A 6 -1.25 12.36 12.84
C TYR A 6 -0.69 12.67 11.45
N LEU A 7 -1.54 12.67 10.41
CA LEU A 7 -1.15 13.00 9.04
C LEU A 7 -0.59 14.42 8.93
N GLU A 8 -1.25 15.39 9.55
CA GLU A 8 -0.77 16.78 9.59
C GLU A 8 0.61 16.88 10.27
N LYS A 9 0.79 16.24 11.43
CA LYS A 9 2.06 16.24 12.15
C LYS A 9 3.16 15.51 11.39
N ARG A 10 2.84 14.43 10.68
CA ARG A 10 3.76 13.73 9.80
C ARG A 10 4.20 14.62 8.65
N ALA A 11 3.26 15.24 7.95
CA ALA A 11 3.56 16.17 6.85
C ALA A 11 4.47 17.34 7.32
N GLN A 12 4.19 17.92 8.48
CA GLN A 12 5.02 18.96 9.09
C GLN A 12 6.45 18.46 9.39
N ARG A 13 6.61 17.25 9.97
CA ARG A 13 7.94 16.67 10.26
C ARG A 13 8.74 16.43 8.99
N ILE A 14 8.11 15.88 7.96
CA ILE A 14 8.73 15.62 6.67
C ILE A 14 9.16 16.94 6.01
N ALA A 15 8.28 17.95 5.96
CA ALA A 15 8.60 19.26 5.43
C ALA A 15 9.77 19.92 6.18
N THR A 16 9.78 19.85 7.51
CA THR A 16 10.88 20.38 8.34
C THR A 16 12.19 19.65 8.09
N ARG A 17 12.17 18.32 7.99
CA ARG A 17 13.36 17.50 7.70
C ARG A 17 13.91 17.81 6.32
N ASN A 18 13.07 17.87 5.29
CA ASN A 18 13.46 18.20 3.92
C ASN A 18 14.06 19.60 3.85
N ALA A 19 13.43 20.58 4.48
CA ALA A 19 13.98 21.94 4.58
C ALA A 19 15.35 21.98 5.28
N THR A 20 15.57 21.14 6.29
CA THR A 20 16.86 21.01 6.98
C THR A 20 17.93 20.41 6.08
N ILE A 21 17.59 19.35 5.34
CA ILE A 21 18.49 18.70 4.38
C ILE A 21 18.85 19.65 3.23
N ASP A 22 17.88 20.38 2.70
CA ASP A 22 18.13 21.35 1.61
C ASP A 22 18.99 22.54 2.08
N LYS A 23 18.75 23.03 3.29
CA LYS A 23 19.65 24.02 3.93
C LYS A 23 21.06 23.48 4.08
N ALA A 24 21.22 22.22 4.55
CA ALA A 24 22.53 21.59 4.69
C ALA A 24 23.21 21.40 3.33
N ARG A 25 22.49 21.03 2.25
CA ARG A 25 23.02 20.92 0.88
C ARG A 25 23.49 22.27 0.34
N ASN A 26 22.73 23.33 0.55
CA ASN A 26 23.11 24.67 0.09
C ASN A 26 24.35 25.18 0.84
N LEU A 27 24.42 24.99 2.16
CA LEU A 27 25.59 25.33 2.95
C LEU A 27 26.81 24.48 2.56
N LEU A 28 26.63 23.20 2.29
CA LEU A 28 27.69 22.29 1.89
C LEU A 28 28.38 22.76 0.59
N ARG A 29 27.62 23.27 -0.39
CA ARG A 29 28.20 23.83 -1.63
C ARG A 29 29.20 24.95 -1.32
N THR A 30 28.83 25.88 -0.45
CA THR A 30 29.69 26.99 -0.03
C THR A 30 30.92 26.51 0.74
N GLU A 31 30.72 25.55 1.66
CA GLU A 31 31.81 24.99 2.46
C GLU A 31 32.75 24.10 1.64
N GLN A 32 32.25 23.42 0.58
CA GLN A 32 33.09 22.68 -0.37
C GLN A 32 34.06 23.58 -1.13
N GLU A 33 33.62 24.77 -1.55
CA GLU A 33 34.50 25.74 -2.18
C GLU A 33 35.60 26.23 -1.24
N TRP A 34 35.24 26.44 0.03
CA TRP A 34 36.22 26.80 1.08
C TRP A 34 37.22 25.68 1.32
N MET A 35 36.77 24.42 1.44
CA MET A 35 37.65 23.25 1.63
C MET A 35 38.63 23.04 0.47
N ARG A 36 38.19 23.31 -0.79
CA ARG A 36 39.07 23.21 -1.98
C ARG A 36 40.24 24.20 -1.97
N ARG A 37 40.10 25.33 -1.26
CA ARG A 37 41.16 26.35 -1.13
C ARG A 37 42.23 25.99 -0.12
N MET A 38 42.26 24.78 0.43
CA MET A 38 43.22 24.29 1.44
C MET A 38 43.42 25.27 2.59
N PRO A 39 42.49 25.39 3.53
CA PRO A 39 42.65 26.27 4.67
C PRO A 39 43.81 25.81 5.51
N GLN A 40 44.76 26.72 5.88
CA GLN A 40 45.91 26.41 6.73
C GLN A 40 45.41 25.97 8.11
N ALA A 41 45.79 24.74 8.54
CA ALA A 41 45.29 24.05 9.73
C ALA A 41 45.81 24.58 11.08
N ARG A 42 46.24 25.84 11.17
CA ARG A 42 46.93 26.37 12.37
C ARG A 42 46.05 27.11 13.40
N SER A 43 44.72 27.14 13.24
CA SER A 43 43.84 27.78 14.22
C SER A 43 42.67 26.90 14.63
N HIS A 44 42.28 26.93 15.92
CA HIS A 44 41.10 26.23 16.46
C HIS A 44 39.80 26.55 15.68
N LYS A 45 39.70 27.73 15.10
CA LYS A 45 38.56 28.13 14.25
C LYS A 45 38.49 27.36 12.90
N ALA A 46 39.67 27.00 12.36
CA ALA A 46 39.72 26.20 11.14
C ALA A 46 39.28 24.75 11.43
N GLN A 47 39.67 24.18 12.55
CA GLN A 47 39.27 22.83 12.97
C GLN A 47 37.75 22.72 13.18
N TYR A 48 37.14 23.67 13.90
CA TYR A 48 35.70 23.71 14.10
C TYR A 48 34.92 23.76 12.78
N ARG A 49 35.43 24.53 11.81
CA ARG A 49 34.80 24.63 10.50
C ARG A 49 34.92 23.35 9.68
N ILE A 50 36.05 22.65 9.80
CA ILE A 50 36.25 21.33 9.20
C ILE A 50 35.28 20.31 9.81
N ASP A 51 35.14 20.26 11.13
CA ASP A 51 34.23 19.37 11.83
C ASP A 51 32.78 19.66 11.45
N ASN A 52 32.43 20.95 11.28
CA ASN A 52 31.09 21.35 10.83
C ASN A 52 30.84 20.95 9.37
N PHE A 53 31.86 20.99 8.51
CA PHE A 53 31.77 20.50 7.13
C PHE A 53 31.37 19.02 7.08
N TYR A 54 32.02 18.16 7.89
CA TYR A 54 31.69 16.75 7.93
C TYR A 54 30.27 16.49 8.48
N LYS A 55 29.84 17.25 9.48
CA LYS A 55 28.45 17.18 9.98
C LYS A 55 27.42 17.60 8.93
N LEU A 56 27.72 18.65 8.17
CA LEU A 56 26.89 19.10 7.06
C LEU A 56 26.85 18.06 5.93
N GLN A 57 27.98 17.42 5.64
CA GLN A 57 28.08 16.36 4.64
C GLN A 57 27.23 15.15 5.06
N GLU A 58 27.30 14.74 6.33
CA GLU A 58 26.46 13.67 6.87
C GLU A 58 24.98 14.02 6.78
N THR A 59 24.58 15.23 7.17
CA THR A 59 23.19 15.69 7.10
C THR A 59 22.71 15.80 5.65
N ALA A 60 23.53 16.34 4.75
CA ALA A 60 23.20 16.50 3.32
C ALA A 60 23.13 15.17 2.56
N SER A 61 23.86 14.15 3.03
CA SER A 61 23.85 12.79 2.48
C SER A 61 22.63 11.98 2.93
N GLN A 62 21.93 12.43 3.96
CA GLN A 62 20.67 11.80 4.33
C GLN A 62 19.73 11.83 3.12
N LYS A 63 19.21 10.65 2.76
CA LYS A 63 18.18 10.56 1.72
C LYS A 63 17.01 11.42 2.19
N THR A 64 16.60 12.35 1.36
CA THR A 64 15.29 12.98 1.49
C THR A 64 14.29 11.83 1.43
N ASP A 65 13.68 11.48 2.56
CA ASP A 65 12.55 10.56 2.55
C ASP A 65 11.45 11.27 1.77
N GLU A 66 11.28 10.83 0.58
CA GLU A 66 10.20 11.07 -0.36
C GLU A 66 10.71 11.45 -1.76
N LYS A 67 11.33 10.51 -2.44
CA LYS A 67 10.65 10.18 -3.68
C LYS A 67 9.44 9.38 -3.22
N LYS A 68 8.25 10.01 -3.12
CA LYS A 68 7.00 9.27 -3.24
C LYS A 68 7.22 8.40 -4.47
N LEU A 69 7.47 7.13 -4.26
CA LEU A 69 7.32 6.16 -5.33
C LEU A 69 5.81 6.20 -5.58
N GLU A 70 5.38 7.07 -6.49
CA GLU A 70 4.03 6.99 -7.02
C GLU A 70 3.96 5.59 -7.61
N LEU A 71 3.27 4.71 -6.90
CA LEU A 71 2.89 3.40 -7.37
C LEU A 71 1.80 3.60 -8.45
N ASP A 72 2.19 4.19 -9.58
CA ASP A 72 1.35 4.16 -10.77
C ASP A 72 1.48 2.77 -11.38
N ILE A 73 0.93 1.76 -10.69
CA ILE A 73 0.90 0.40 -11.19
C ILE A 73 0.01 0.45 -12.43
N LYS A 74 0.59 0.03 -13.56
CA LYS A 74 -0.17 -0.10 -14.80
C LYS A 74 -1.29 -1.09 -14.58
N GLY A 75 -2.47 -0.57 -14.24
CA GLY A 75 -3.65 -1.39 -13.97
C GLY A 75 -3.98 -2.28 -15.15
N GLN A 76 -4.40 -3.50 -14.90
CA GLN A 76 -4.92 -4.40 -15.93
C GLN A 76 -6.13 -3.74 -16.62
N ARG A 77 -6.22 -3.97 -17.93
CA ARG A 77 -7.31 -3.40 -18.72
C ARG A 77 -8.65 -3.92 -18.21
N LEU A 78 -9.51 -3.02 -17.76
CA LEU A 78 -10.87 -3.32 -17.38
C LEU A 78 -11.79 -3.14 -18.62
N GLY A 79 -12.53 -4.17 -18.97
CA GLY A 79 -13.47 -4.16 -20.10
C GLY A 79 -14.67 -3.24 -19.86
N LYS A 80 -15.65 -3.29 -20.77
CA LYS A 80 -16.91 -2.55 -20.62
C LYS A 80 -17.83 -3.20 -19.60
N LYS A 81 -17.89 -4.55 -19.60
CA LYS A 81 -18.64 -5.34 -18.64
C LYS A 81 -17.76 -5.61 -17.44
N ILE A 82 -18.24 -5.28 -16.25
CA ILE A 82 -17.51 -5.43 -15.00
C ILE A 82 -18.21 -6.46 -14.13
N LEU A 83 -19.29 -6.08 -13.48
CA LEU A 83 -20.09 -6.94 -12.62
C LEU A 83 -21.55 -6.50 -12.72
N GLU A 84 -22.43 -7.40 -13.06
CA GLU A 84 -23.87 -7.18 -13.10
C GLU A 84 -24.53 -8.17 -12.15
N LEU A 85 -25.33 -7.66 -11.25
CA LEU A 85 -26.13 -8.39 -10.28
C LEU A 85 -27.59 -8.20 -10.65
N GLU A 86 -28.32 -9.30 -10.87
CA GLU A 86 -29.71 -9.31 -11.26
C GLU A 86 -30.52 -10.09 -10.23
N HIS A 87 -31.43 -9.41 -9.52
CA HIS A 87 -32.38 -10.00 -8.57
C HIS A 87 -31.77 -10.94 -7.54
N ILE A 88 -30.59 -10.55 -6.97
CA ILE A 88 -29.85 -11.35 -6.02
C ILE A 88 -30.60 -11.38 -4.68
N SER A 89 -30.88 -12.58 -4.19
CA SER A 89 -31.43 -12.80 -2.85
C SER A 89 -30.61 -13.84 -2.09
N LYS A 90 -30.43 -13.62 -0.79
CA LYS A 90 -29.74 -14.54 0.11
C LYS A 90 -30.33 -14.50 1.51
N SER A 91 -30.68 -15.67 2.02
CA SER A 91 -31.18 -15.86 3.37
C SER A 91 -30.38 -16.93 4.11
N TYR A 92 -30.31 -16.84 5.42
CA TYR A 92 -29.86 -17.90 6.29
C TYR A 92 -30.98 -18.20 7.29
N GLU A 93 -31.45 -19.45 7.30
CA GLU A 93 -32.58 -19.87 8.09
C GLU A 93 -33.79 -18.91 7.88
N ASP A 94 -34.20 -18.20 8.93
CA ASP A 94 -35.32 -17.26 8.87
C ASP A 94 -34.91 -15.80 8.63
N GLN A 95 -33.60 -15.52 8.48
CA GLN A 95 -33.10 -14.16 8.27
C GLN A 95 -32.76 -13.89 6.81
N CYS A 96 -33.54 -13.00 6.16
CA CYS A 96 -33.19 -12.48 4.85
C CYS A 96 -32.12 -11.40 4.98
N LEU A 97 -30.94 -11.62 4.37
CA LEU A 97 -29.82 -10.69 4.39
C LEU A 97 -29.79 -9.81 3.13
N ILE A 98 -30.16 -10.36 2.00
CA ILE A 98 -30.21 -9.65 0.72
C ILE A 98 -31.54 -10.03 0.07
N ASP A 99 -32.32 -9.02 -0.29
CA ASP A 99 -33.64 -9.20 -0.90
C ASP A 99 -33.72 -8.46 -2.24
N ASP A 100 -33.89 -9.22 -3.32
CA ASP A 100 -34.10 -8.74 -4.69
C ASP A 100 -33.14 -7.59 -5.13
N PHE A 101 -31.86 -7.73 -4.80
CA PHE A 101 -30.87 -6.71 -5.08
C PHE A 101 -30.34 -6.80 -6.51
N SER A 102 -30.43 -5.70 -7.25
CA SER A 102 -29.88 -5.56 -8.60
C SER A 102 -28.93 -4.36 -8.67
N TYR A 103 -27.76 -4.58 -9.25
CA TYR A 103 -26.77 -3.52 -9.42
C TYR A 103 -25.83 -3.80 -10.59
N LYS A 104 -25.44 -2.75 -11.30
CA LYS A 104 -24.48 -2.82 -12.40
C LYS A 104 -23.29 -1.90 -12.12
N PHE A 105 -22.15 -2.51 -11.90
CA PHE A 105 -20.90 -1.78 -11.66
C PHE A 105 -20.39 -1.12 -12.93
N VAL A 106 -19.96 0.13 -12.82
CA VAL A 106 -19.35 0.87 -13.92
C VAL A 106 -17.84 1.00 -13.70
N ARG A 107 -17.12 1.23 -14.79
CA ARG A 107 -15.67 1.28 -14.77
C ARG A 107 -15.13 2.39 -13.88
N GLY A 108 -14.19 2.06 -12.99
CA GLY A 108 -13.53 3.01 -12.09
C GLY A 108 -14.41 3.47 -10.93
N GLU A 109 -15.55 2.82 -10.72
CA GLU A 109 -16.47 3.14 -9.63
C GLU A 109 -15.85 2.80 -8.27
N LYS A 110 -16.10 3.68 -7.30
CA LYS A 110 -15.66 3.51 -5.91
C LYS A 110 -16.88 3.54 -5.00
N ILE A 111 -17.15 2.42 -4.34
CA ILE A 111 -18.36 2.20 -3.53
C ILE A 111 -17.96 1.87 -2.09
N GLY A 112 -18.64 2.50 -1.13
CA GLY A 112 -18.60 2.15 0.29
C GLY A 112 -19.84 1.38 0.70
N ILE A 113 -19.66 0.23 1.37
CA ILE A 113 -20.75 -0.52 2.00
C ILE A 113 -20.80 -0.15 3.47
N VAL A 114 -21.90 0.46 3.90
CA VAL A 114 -22.10 0.89 5.29
C VAL A 114 -23.22 0.09 5.94
N GLY A 115 -22.97 -0.40 7.13
CA GLY A 115 -23.98 -1.15 7.89
C GLY A 115 -23.42 -1.70 9.20
N LYS A 116 -24.31 -2.07 10.13
CA LYS A 116 -23.95 -2.70 11.41
C LYS A 116 -23.27 -4.06 11.17
N ASN A 117 -22.57 -4.56 12.17
CA ASN A 117 -22.03 -5.91 12.11
C ASN A 117 -23.17 -6.94 12.04
N GLY A 118 -22.99 -7.99 11.24
CA GLY A 118 -23.99 -9.04 11.04
C GLY A 118 -25.11 -8.77 10.03
N VAL A 119 -25.16 -7.58 9.39
CA VAL A 119 -26.21 -7.27 8.41
C VAL A 119 -26.01 -7.91 7.03
N GLY A 120 -24.94 -8.70 6.84
CA GLY A 120 -24.69 -9.40 5.58
C GLY A 120 -23.63 -8.78 4.67
N LYS A 121 -22.83 -7.78 5.12
CA LYS A 121 -21.76 -7.18 4.31
C LYS A 121 -20.81 -8.24 3.73
N SER A 122 -20.20 -9.07 4.59
CA SER A 122 -19.26 -10.12 4.14
C SER A 122 -19.97 -11.21 3.31
N THR A 123 -21.26 -11.48 3.57
CA THR A 123 -22.07 -12.37 2.72
C THR A 123 -22.20 -11.81 1.31
N PHE A 124 -22.51 -10.53 1.17
CA PHE A 124 -22.56 -9.84 -0.11
C PHE A 124 -21.20 -9.89 -0.84
N LEU A 125 -20.10 -9.59 -0.14
CA LEU A 125 -18.74 -9.65 -0.71
C LEU A 125 -18.38 -11.07 -1.18
N ASN A 126 -18.77 -12.11 -0.44
CA ASN A 126 -18.58 -13.50 -0.86
C ASN A 126 -19.43 -13.88 -2.09
N ILE A 127 -20.64 -13.33 -2.22
CA ILE A 127 -21.50 -13.57 -3.38
C ILE A 127 -20.87 -12.95 -4.63
N ILE A 128 -20.46 -11.69 -4.60
CA ILE A 128 -19.89 -11.01 -5.78
C ILE A 128 -18.54 -11.60 -6.21
N THR A 129 -17.81 -12.24 -5.30
CA THR A 129 -16.56 -12.95 -5.59
C THR A 129 -16.75 -14.44 -5.93
N ARG A 130 -17.99 -14.89 -6.02
CA ARG A 130 -18.37 -16.31 -6.24
C ARG A 130 -17.81 -17.30 -5.21
N ASN A 131 -17.49 -16.83 -4.02
CA ASN A 131 -17.17 -17.70 -2.88
C ASN A 131 -18.44 -18.27 -2.22
N LEU A 132 -19.59 -17.68 -2.51
CA LEU A 132 -20.91 -18.08 -2.04
C LEU A 132 -21.94 -17.87 -3.16
N GLU A 133 -22.77 -18.88 -3.39
CA GLU A 133 -23.86 -18.76 -4.37
C GLU A 133 -25.08 -18.05 -3.74
N PRO A 134 -25.75 -17.14 -4.47
CA PRO A 134 -27.01 -16.58 -4.03
C PRO A 134 -28.13 -17.66 -4.08
N ASP A 135 -29.19 -17.47 -3.31
CA ASP A 135 -30.35 -18.36 -3.35
C ASP A 135 -31.22 -18.11 -4.57
N ARG A 136 -31.22 -16.84 -5.05
CA ARG A 136 -31.90 -16.41 -6.28
C ARG A 136 -31.10 -15.33 -6.97
N GLY A 137 -31.37 -15.16 -8.25
CA GLY A 137 -30.78 -14.14 -9.10
C GLY A 137 -29.61 -14.65 -9.91
N LYS A 138 -28.95 -13.73 -10.59
CA LYS A 138 -27.84 -14.04 -11.50
C LYS A 138 -26.70 -13.06 -11.30
N ILE A 139 -25.48 -13.60 -11.31
CA ILE A 139 -24.25 -12.82 -11.26
C ILE A 139 -23.53 -12.97 -12.60
N ASP A 140 -23.25 -11.86 -13.24
CA ASP A 140 -22.52 -11.85 -14.50
C ASP A 140 -21.26 -11.00 -14.37
N ILE A 141 -20.10 -11.65 -14.42
CA ILE A 141 -18.78 -11.05 -14.20
C ILE A 141 -18.08 -10.91 -15.56
N GLY A 142 -17.53 -9.74 -15.84
CA GLY A 142 -16.78 -9.50 -17.06
C GLY A 142 -15.49 -10.35 -17.10
N GLU A 143 -15.15 -10.91 -18.25
CA GLU A 143 -13.99 -11.80 -18.45
C GLU A 143 -12.65 -11.17 -18.08
N THR A 144 -12.56 -9.84 -18.10
CA THR A 144 -11.33 -9.09 -17.79
C THR A 144 -11.23 -8.68 -16.32
N VAL A 145 -12.20 -9.06 -15.49
CA VAL A 145 -12.20 -8.72 -14.07
C VAL A 145 -11.20 -9.60 -13.32
N VAL A 146 -10.26 -8.93 -12.64
CA VAL A 146 -9.30 -9.56 -11.74
C VAL A 146 -9.54 -9.00 -10.35
N TYR A 147 -10.08 -9.85 -9.49
CA TYR A 147 -10.35 -9.47 -8.11
C TYR A 147 -9.09 -9.45 -7.26
N GLY A 148 -8.94 -8.40 -6.46
CA GLY A 148 -8.11 -8.40 -5.26
C GLY A 148 -9.03 -8.31 -4.05
N TYR A 149 -9.09 -9.33 -3.23
CA TYR A 149 -9.95 -9.35 -2.06
C TYR A 149 -9.15 -9.45 -0.77
N TYR A 150 -9.12 -8.34 -0.03
CA TYR A 150 -8.59 -8.29 1.33
C TYR A 150 -9.72 -8.62 2.31
N LYS A 151 -9.72 -9.86 2.81
CA LYS A 151 -10.73 -10.38 3.73
C LYS A 151 -10.36 -10.07 5.18
N GLN A 152 -11.34 -9.80 6.02
CA GLN A 152 -11.16 -9.65 7.46
C GLN A 152 -10.56 -10.91 8.12
N SER A 153 -10.93 -12.11 7.66
CA SER A 153 -10.37 -13.36 8.16
C SER A 153 -8.88 -13.55 7.86
N GLY A 154 -8.32 -12.72 6.94
CA GLY A 154 -6.94 -12.86 6.50
C GLY A 154 -6.71 -14.03 5.55
N ILE A 155 -5.45 -14.38 5.38
CA ILE A 155 -4.98 -15.57 4.66
C ILE A 155 -3.98 -16.33 5.55
N GLU A 156 -4.02 -17.63 5.50
CA GLU A 156 -3.02 -18.48 6.14
C GLU A 156 -1.84 -18.65 5.18
N PHE A 157 -0.67 -18.24 5.63
CA PHE A 157 0.59 -18.52 4.96
C PHE A 157 1.24 -19.75 5.59
N SER A 158 1.99 -20.51 4.80
CA SER A 158 2.84 -21.55 5.35
C SER A 158 3.88 -20.93 6.29
N GLU A 159 3.96 -21.43 7.50
CA GLU A 159 4.89 -20.95 8.54
C GLU A 159 6.37 -21.14 8.14
N THR A 160 6.63 -22.06 7.20
CA THR A 160 7.95 -22.41 6.71
C THR A 160 8.41 -21.59 5.52
N ASP A 161 7.50 -20.82 4.90
CA ASP A 161 7.85 -19.99 3.75
C ASP A 161 8.60 -18.73 4.20
N ARG A 162 9.50 -18.25 3.35
CA ARG A 162 10.11 -16.92 3.52
C ARG A 162 9.20 -15.87 2.91
N VAL A 163 9.19 -14.71 3.53
CA VAL A 163 8.38 -13.57 3.09
C VAL A 163 8.65 -13.26 1.61
N ILE A 164 9.92 -13.21 1.20
CA ILE A 164 10.30 -12.90 -0.19
C ILE A 164 9.81 -13.95 -1.18
N ASP A 165 9.77 -15.23 -0.80
CA ASP A 165 9.37 -16.31 -1.69
C ASP A 165 7.87 -16.27 -1.96
N ILE A 166 7.04 -15.94 -0.95
CA ILE A 166 5.60 -15.72 -1.12
C ILE A 166 5.35 -14.64 -2.18
N VAL A 167 6.08 -13.53 -2.07
CA VAL A 167 5.91 -12.38 -2.95
C VAL A 167 6.41 -12.72 -4.37
N LYS A 168 7.54 -13.39 -4.51
CA LYS A 168 8.06 -13.84 -5.81
C LYS A 168 7.16 -14.85 -6.52
N ASN A 169 6.46 -15.71 -5.78
CA ASN A 169 5.50 -16.65 -6.35
C ASN A 169 4.31 -15.97 -7.01
N ILE A 170 3.97 -14.74 -6.58
CA ILE A 170 2.90 -13.94 -7.20
C ILE A 170 3.44 -13.20 -8.42
N ALA A 171 4.53 -12.47 -8.25
CA ALA A 171 5.24 -11.80 -9.33
C ALA A 171 6.69 -11.51 -8.94
N GLU A 172 7.65 -11.85 -9.80
CA GLU A 172 9.05 -11.45 -9.59
C GLU A 172 9.27 -9.97 -9.88
N ARG A 173 8.48 -9.42 -10.79
CA ARG A 173 8.55 -8.04 -11.27
C ARG A 173 7.17 -7.46 -11.44
N ILE A 174 7.00 -6.22 -11.04
CA ILE A 174 5.75 -5.46 -11.13
C ILE A 174 5.97 -4.35 -12.16
N ASP A 175 5.14 -4.30 -13.19
CA ASP A 175 5.12 -3.22 -14.17
C ASP A 175 4.40 -2.01 -13.58
N LEU A 176 5.15 -0.93 -13.32
CA LEU A 176 4.63 0.34 -12.83
C LEU A 176 4.19 1.27 -13.97
N GLY A 177 4.24 0.81 -15.22
CA GLY A 177 4.04 1.68 -16.38
C GLY A 177 5.26 2.55 -16.71
N ASN A 178 5.25 3.19 -17.91
CA ASN A 178 6.34 4.05 -18.39
C ASN A 178 7.73 3.38 -18.30
N ASP A 179 7.81 2.09 -18.65
CA ASP A 179 9.02 1.26 -18.61
C ASP A 179 9.68 1.14 -17.23
N ARG A 180 8.96 1.47 -16.18
CA ARG A 180 9.41 1.29 -14.80
C ARG A 180 8.99 -0.09 -14.28
N ILE A 181 9.97 -0.87 -13.87
CA ILE A 181 9.77 -2.20 -13.28
C ILE A 181 10.26 -2.15 -11.83
N MET A 182 9.46 -2.68 -10.93
CA MET A 182 9.81 -2.86 -9.53
C MET A 182 9.99 -4.35 -9.23
N SER A 183 11.06 -4.70 -8.54
CA SER A 183 11.28 -6.07 -8.08
C SER A 183 10.41 -6.40 -6.86
N ALA A 184 10.20 -7.69 -6.59
CA ALA A 184 9.53 -8.16 -5.38
C ALA A 184 10.14 -7.60 -4.09
N SER A 185 11.49 -7.50 -4.02
CA SER A 185 12.19 -6.93 -2.86
C SER A 185 11.91 -5.43 -2.70
N GLN A 186 11.94 -4.66 -3.78
CA GLN A 186 11.62 -3.23 -3.73
C GLN A 186 10.16 -2.98 -3.34
N PHE A 187 9.24 -3.86 -3.75
CA PHE A 187 7.84 -3.77 -3.35
C PHE A 187 7.66 -4.10 -1.87
N LEU A 188 8.36 -5.10 -1.36
CA LEU A 188 8.42 -5.39 0.07
C LEU A 188 8.99 -4.21 0.87
N GLU A 189 10.06 -3.57 0.38
CA GLU A 189 10.65 -2.38 1.00
C GLU A 189 9.66 -1.21 1.03
N TYR A 190 8.89 -1.00 -0.05
CA TYR A 190 7.81 -0.02 -0.09
C TYR A 190 6.75 -0.27 0.99
N PHE A 191 6.43 -1.55 1.27
CA PHE A 191 5.58 -1.97 2.37
C PHE A 191 6.33 -2.12 3.70
N MET A 192 7.48 -1.45 3.84
CA MET A 192 8.25 -1.35 5.10
C MET A 192 8.76 -2.68 5.64
N PHE A 193 9.01 -3.67 4.79
CA PHE A 193 9.74 -4.87 5.15
C PHE A 193 11.24 -4.63 4.97
N THR A 194 11.98 -4.66 6.07
CA THR A 194 13.44 -4.57 6.05
C THR A 194 14.06 -5.79 5.37
N ASP A 195 15.28 -5.68 4.85
CA ASP A 195 15.99 -6.81 4.21
C ASP A 195 15.99 -8.06 5.10
N LYS A 196 16.22 -7.88 6.41
CA LYS A 196 16.19 -8.99 7.37
C LYS A 196 14.82 -9.68 7.43
N GLN A 197 13.73 -8.90 7.40
CA GLN A 197 12.37 -9.43 7.42
C GLN A 197 12.01 -10.12 6.11
N GLN A 198 12.46 -9.60 4.97
CA GLN A 198 12.20 -10.19 3.66
C GLN A 198 12.71 -11.64 3.56
N TYR A 199 13.88 -11.91 4.14
CA TYR A 199 14.47 -13.25 4.13
C TYR A 199 14.14 -14.10 5.37
N SER A 200 13.31 -13.59 6.30
CA SER A 200 12.84 -14.35 7.45
C SER A 200 11.67 -15.27 7.09
N LEU A 201 11.44 -16.28 7.93
CA LEU A 201 10.25 -17.13 7.84
C LEU A 201 9.00 -16.34 8.29
N VAL A 202 7.86 -16.64 7.69
CA VAL A 202 6.56 -16.05 8.07
C VAL A 202 6.22 -16.30 9.54
N SER A 203 6.62 -17.45 10.08
CA SER A 203 6.46 -17.76 11.52
C SER A 203 7.05 -16.71 12.46
N LYS A 204 8.06 -15.95 12.01
CA LYS A 204 8.73 -14.90 12.79
C LYS A 204 8.07 -13.53 12.70
N LEU A 205 7.08 -13.38 11.82
CA LEU A 205 6.37 -12.11 11.68
C LEU A 205 5.35 -11.93 12.81
N SER A 206 5.22 -10.71 13.29
CA SER A 206 4.11 -10.30 14.15
C SER A 206 2.76 -10.36 13.41
N GLY A 207 1.65 -10.36 14.14
CA GLY A 207 0.31 -10.35 13.53
C GLY A 207 0.09 -9.18 12.56
N GLY A 208 0.53 -7.98 12.93
CA GLY A 208 0.45 -6.80 12.05
C GLY A 208 1.31 -6.92 10.78
N GLU A 209 2.52 -7.49 10.89
CA GLU A 209 3.38 -7.75 9.74
C GLU A 209 2.78 -8.81 8.81
N ARG A 210 2.16 -9.85 9.34
CA ARG A 210 1.43 -10.86 8.54
C ARG A 210 0.25 -10.24 7.79
N ARG A 211 -0.51 -9.35 8.42
CA ARG A 211 -1.62 -8.62 7.77
C ARG A 211 -1.12 -7.66 6.69
N ARG A 212 0.00 -7.00 6.93
CA ARG A 212 0.67 -6.17 5.92
C ARG A 212 1.17 -7.00 4.74
N LEU A 213 1.75 -8.18 4.99
CA LEU A 213 2.13 -9.12 3.95
C LEU A 213 0.92 -9.57 3.14
N TYR A 214 -0.20 -9.89 3.80
CA TYR A 214 -1.43 -10.26 3.11
C TYR A 214 -1.95 -9.14 2.21
N LEU A 215 -2.03 -7.91 2.71
CA LEU A 215 -2.42 -6.77 1.87
C LEU A 215 -1.50 -6.64 0.65
N LEU A 216 -0.18 -6.73 0.87
CA LEU A 216 0.81 -6.67 -0.20
C LEU A 216 0.54 -7.74 -1.26
N THR A 217 0.27 -8.98 -0.88
CA THR A 217 -0.02 -10.06 -1.85
C THR A 217 -1.27 -9.78 -2.68
N VAL A 218 -2.30 -9.21 -2.05
CA VAL A 218 -3.54 -8.80 -2.74
C VAL A 218 -3.26 -7.70 -3.77
N LEU A 219 -2.49 -6.67 -3.40
CA LEU A 219 -2.20 -5.56 -4.31
C LEU A 219 -1.21 -5.96 -5.43
N MET A 220 -0.30 -6.89 -5.13
CA MET A 220 0.67 -7.40 -6.10
C MET A 220 0.08 -8.22 -7.23
N SER A 221 -1.08 -8.86 -6.99
CA SER A 221 -1.82 -9.57 -8.04
C SER A 221 -2.34 -8.63 -9.14
N ASN A 222 -2.08 -7.32 -8.99
CA ASN A 222 -2.48 -6.26 -9.91
C ASN A 222 -3.99 -6.31 -10.25
N PRO A 223 -4.87 -6.26 -9.23
CA PRO A 223 -6.30 -6.33 -9.44
C PRO A 223 -6.81 -5.10 -10.18
N ASN A 224 -7.89 -5.27 -10.93
CA ASN A 224 -8.66 -4.16 -11.49
C ASN A 224 -10.03 -3.98 -10.84
N PHE A 225 -10.38 -4.87 -9.92
CA PHE A 225 -11.50 -4.76 -8.98
C PHE A 225 -11.01 -5.11 -7.58
N LEU A 226 -10.84 -4.10 -6.74
CA LEU A 226 -10.33 -4.25 -5.38
C LEU A 226 -11.46 -4.22 -4.35
N ILE A 227 -11.47 -5.21 -3.47
CA ILE A 227 -12.43 -5.34 -2.38
C ILE A 227 -11.63 -5.32 -1.07
N LEU A 228 -12.03 -4.41 -0.16
CA LEU A 228 -11.40 -4.26 1.15
C LEU A 228 -12.47 -4.42 2.24
N ASP A 229 -12.44 -5.54 2.96
CA ASP A 229 -13.38 -5.83 4.05
C ASP A 229 -12.79 -5.33 5.38
N GLU A 230 -13.28 -4.19 5.86
CA GLU A 230 -12.90 -3.52 7.12
C GLU A 230 -11.37 -3.34 7.32
N PRO A 231 -10.64 -2.78 6.33
CA PRO A 231 -9.17 -2.76 6.37
C PRO A 231 -8.61 -1.95 7.54
N THR A 232 -9.36 -0.97 8.05
CA THR A 232 -8.93 -0.09 9.15
C THR A 232 -8.85 -0.79 10.50
N ASN A 233 -9.54 -1.91 10.68
CA ASN A 233 -9.53 -2.66 11.94
C ASN A 233 -8.23 -3.43 12.15
N ASP A 234 -7.60 -3.82 11.08
CA ASP A 234 -6.53 -4.81 11.07
C ASP A 234 -5.16 -4.26 10.70
N LEU A 235 -5.12 -3.10 10.06
CA LEU A 235 -3.89 -2.50 9.56
C LEU A 235 -3.37 -1.41 10.50
N ASP A 236 -2.06 -1.39 10.71
CA ASP A 236 -1.42 -0.28 11.41
C ASP A 236 -1.45 1.01 10.58
N ILE A 237 -1.27 2.16 11.24
CA ILE A 237 -1.35 3.49 10.61
C ILE A 237 -0.36 3.62 9.44
N ILE A 238 0.82 2.99 9.53
CA ILE A 238 1.84 3.05 8.48
C ILE A 238 1.35 2.30 7.25
N THR A 239 0.82 1.10 7.44
CA THR A 239 0.25 0.28 6.36
C THR A 239 -0.97 0.96 5.72
N LEU A 240 -1.82 1.62 6.51
CA LEU A 240 -2.95 2.40 6.00
C LEU A 240 -2.49 3.55 5.10
N ASN A 241 -1.41 4.26 5.45
CA ASN A 241 -0.86 5.31 4.58
C ASN A 241 -0.38 4.74 3.23
N VAL A 242 0.30 3.58 3.25
CA VAL A 242 0.74 2.92 2.01
C VAL A 242 -0.47 2.50 1.16
N LEU A 243 -1.52 1.98 1.80
CA LEU A 243 -2.76 1.64 1.12
C LEU A 243 -3.44 2.88 0.52
N GLU A 244 -3.51 3.99 1.26
CA GLU A 244 -4.08 5.24 0.74
C GLU A 244 -3.30 5.79 -0.47
N ASP A 245 -1.96 5.80 -0.41
CA ASP A 245 -1.11 6.22 -1.53
C ASP A 245 -1.37 5.33 -2.77
N TYR A 246 -1.54 4.01 -2.58
CA TYR A 246 -1.92 3.10 -3.65
C TYR A 246 -3.31 3.41 -4.22
N LEU A 247 -4.31 3.61 -3.35
CA LEU A 247 -5.70 3.87 -3.76
C LEU A 247 -5.87 5.20 -4.51
N GLN A 248 -5.02 6.21 -4.25
CA GLN A 248 -5.02 7.48 -4.99
C GLN A 248 -4.71 7.28 -6.48
N SER A 249 -3.82 6.35 -6.81
CA SER A 249 -3.44 6.04 -8.19
C SER A 249 -4.29 4.93 -8.82
N PHE A 250 -5.09 4.23 -8.02
CA PHE A 250 -5.86 3.08 -8.47
C PHE A 250 -7.02 3.47 -9.38
N LYS A 251 -6.99 2.99 -10.64
CA LYS A 251 -7.96 3.31 -11.69
C LYS A 251 -9.05 2.25 -11.86
N GLY A 252 -8.97 1.15 -11.10
CA GLY A 252 -9.95 0.07 -11.09
C GLY A 252 -11.21 0.39 -10.29
N CYS A 253 -12.10 -0.59 -10.19
CA CYS A 253 -13.24 -0.51 -9.29
C CYS A 253 -12.81 -0.81 -7.85
N LEU A 254 -13.36 -0.08 -6.90
CA LEU A 254 -13.08 -0.22 -5.48
C LEU A 254 -14.37 -0.41 -4.70
N LEU A 255 -14.39 -1.42 -3.83
CA LEU A 255 -15.46 -1.69 -2.88
C LEU A 255 -14.88 -1.79 -1.46
N ILE A 256 -15.40 -0.97 -0.55
CA ILE A 256 -14.94 -0.91 0.86
C ILE A 256 -16.13 -1.06 1.79
#